data_4e14a3c4b0be5ebf0c96a0c42e56336a
#
_entry.id   4e14a3c4b0be5ebf0c96a0c42e56336a
#
_cell.length_a   1.000
_cell.length_b   1.000
_cell.length_c   1.000
_cell.angle_alpha   90.00
_cell.angle_beta   90.00
_cell.angle_gamma   90.00
#
_symmetry.space_group_name_H-M   'P 1'
#
loop_
_entity.id
_entity.type
_entity.pdbx_description
1 polymer ?
#
loop_
_entity_poly.entity_id
_entity_poly.type
_entity_poly.pdbx_seq_one_letter_code
_entity_poly.pdbx_strand_id
1 'polypeptide(L)'
;MKKNLQRNLFGTFLLAFFLLTSCHSAYNVTKTEGKMVSIDSTWDAKPVGEAIAMITPYKAKIDSVMYRVVGTAEMTMDRGLPESLLSNLVADLLKQSATQVLGKPADMGLVNVGGLRNVLTEGPITTGNVFEIL
;
A
#
# COMPACT_ATOMS: atom_id res chain seq x y z
N MET A 1 -31.73 -34.30 -62.15
CA MET A 1 -31.93 -34.11 -60.68
C MET A 1 -30.91 -34.84 -59.82
N LYS A 2 -30.55 -36.11 -60.04
CA LYS A 2 -29.59 -36.88 -59.19
C LYS A 2 -28.18 -36.27 -59.08
N LYS A 3 -27.63 -35.69 -60.15
CA LYS A 3 -26.28 -35.16 -60.19
C LYS A 3 -26.10 -33.89 -59.30
N ASN A 4 -27.13 -33.07 -59.21
CA ASN A 4 -27.10 -31.85 -58.35
C ASN A 4 -27.27 -32.24 -56.85
N LEU A 5 -28.05 -33.26 -56.58
CA LEU A 5 -28.23 -33.77 -55.23
C LEU A 5 -26.91 -34.34 -54.67
N GLN A 6 -26.18 -35.12 -55.45
CA GLN A 6 -24.86 -35.66 -55.06
C GLN A 6 -23.82 -34.53 -54.84
N ARG A 7 -23.79 -33.51 -55.66
CA ARG A 7 -22.88 -32.36 -55.53
C ARG A 7 -23.16 -31.54 -54.23
N ASN A 8 -24.46 -31.35 -53.94
CA ASN A 8 -24.84 -30.67 -52.72
C ASN A 8 -24.56 -31.52 -51.48
N LEU A 9 -24.76 -32.81 -51.52
CA LEU A 9 -24.43 -33.74 -50.41
C LEU A 9 -22.94 -33.78 -50.13
N PHE A 10 -22.12 -33.80 -51.18
CA PHE A 10 -20.69 -33.74 -51.06
C PHE A 10 -20.17 -32.40 -50.47
N GLY A 11 -20.77 -31.30 -50.90
CA GLY A 11 -20.45 -29.93 -50.35
C GLY A 11 -20.81 -29.84 -48.87
N THR A 12 -21.97 -30.33 -48.47
CA THR A 12 -22.40 -30.32 -47.06
C THR A 12 -21.50 -31.21 -46.20
N PHE A 13 -21.10 -32.36 -46.71
CA PHE A 13 -20.16 -33.26 -45.99
C PHE A 13 -18.77 -32.64 -45.82
N LEU A 14 -18.27 -31.96 -46.86
CA LEU A 14 -16.99 -31.24 -46.79
C LEU A 14 -17.04 -30.10 -45.79
N LEU A 15 -18.12 -29.33 -45.75
CA LEU A 15 -18.32 -28.26 -44.79
C LEU A 15 -18.41 -28.77 -43.35
N ALA A 16 -19.13 -29.87 -43.13
CA ALA A 16 -19.22 -30.51 -41.82
C ALA A 16 -17.88 -31.05 -41.34
N PHE A 17 -17.06 -31.58 -42.25
CA PHE A 17 -15.69 -32.03 -41.92
C PHE A 17 -14.78 -30.88 -41.45
N PHE A 18 -14.87 -29.70 -42.07
CA PHE A 18 -14.11 -28.55 -41.64
C PHE A 18 -14.54 -28.02 -40.27
N LEU A 19 -15.80 -28.17 -39.89
CA LEU A 19 -16.30 -27.75 -38.57
C LEU A 19 -15.81 -28.65 -37.43
N LEU A 20 -15.45 -29.91 -37.73
CA LEU A 20 -14.96 -30.88 -36.74
C LEU A 20 -13.47 -30.73 -36.43
N THR A 21 -12.71 -29.97 -37.22
CA THR A 21 -11.25 -29.77 -37.01
C THR A 21 -10.89 -28.61 -36.08
N SER A 22 -11.88 -28.02 -35.37
CA SER A 22 -11.62 -26.99 -34.37
C SER A 22 -10.89 -27.62 -33.17
N CYS A 23 -9.58 -27.75 -33.25
CA CYS A 23 -8.74 -28.09 -32.12
C CYS A 23 -8.76 -26.97 -31.07
N HIS A 24 -9.47 -27.17 -30.01
CA HIS A 24 -9.42 -26.33 -28.83
C HIS A 24 -8.28 -26.82 -27.93
N SER A 25 -7.11 -26.20 -28.04
CA SER A 25 -6.02 -26.44 -27.09
C SER A 25 -6.29 -25.66 -25.81
N ALA A 26 -6.79 -26.35 -24.80
CA ALA A 26 -6.87 -25.79 -23.45
C ALA A 26 -5.46 -25.77 -22.84
N TYR A 27 -4.91 -24.58 -22.64
CA TYR A 27 -3.68 -24.41 -21.88
C TYR A 27 -4.02 -24.50 -20.38
N ASN A 28 -3.52 -25.55 -19.73
CA ASN A 28 -3.58 -25.68 -18.29
C ASN A 28 -2.24 -25.28 -17.69
N VAL A 29 -2.27 -24.37 -16.71
CA VAL A 29 -1.08 -24.05 -15.93
C VAL A 29 -0.75 -25.27 -15.07
N THR A 30 0.32 -25.98 -15.42
CA THR A 30 0.75 -27.20 -14.72
C THR A 30 1.72 -26.94 -13.57
N LYS A 31 2.39 -25.77 -13.58
CA LYS A 31 3.33 -25.37 -12.54
C LYS A 31 3.39 -23.86 -12.43
N THR A 32 3.33 -23.36 -11.21
CA THR A 32 3.61 -21.96 -10.88
C THR A 32 4.73 -21.94 -9.86
N GLU A 33 5.80 -21.24 -10.17
CA GLU A 33 6.91 -21.02 -9.23
C GLU A 33 6.89 -19.55 -8.82
N GLY A 34 6.90 -19.30 -7.50
CA GLY A 34 7.01 -17.98 -6.91
C GLY A 34 8.23 -17.92 -6.00
N LYS A 35 8.95 -16.81 -6.05
CA LYS A 35 10.03 -16.50 -5.11
C LYS A 35 9.69 -15.20 -4.40
N MET A 36 9.70 -15.24 -3.08
CA MET A 36 9.63 -14.01 -2.29
C MET A 36 10.99 -13.32 -2.32
N VAL A 37 10.98 -12.02 -2.63
CA VAL A 37 12.16 -11.17 -2.61
C VAL A 37 11.92 -10.13 -1.52
N SER A 38 12.78 -10.12 -0.50
CA SER A 38 12.73 -9.10 0.54
C SER A 38 13.07 -7.75 -0.05
N ILE A 39 12.32 -6.73 0.33
CA ILE A 39 12.63 -5.32 0.03
C ILE A 39 13.33 -4.79 1.28
N ASP A 40 14.65 -4.83 1.28
CA ASP A 40 15.50 -4.44 2.39
C ASP A 40 16.74 -3.67 1.88
N SER A 41 17.60 -3.26 2.81
CA SER A 41 18.81 -2.47 2.52
C SER A 41 19.81 -3.16 1.58
N THR A 42 19.67 -4.45 1.29
CA THR A 42 20.55 -5.14 0.32
C THR A 42 20.38 -4.61 -1.11
N TRP A 43 19.24 -3.98 -1.40
CA TRP A 43 18.94 -3.36 -2.68
C TRP A 43 19.51 -1.94 -2.82
N ASP A 44 19.85 -1.29 -1.70
CA ASP A 44 20.42 0.06 -1.69
C ASP A 44 21.78 0.12 -2.41
N ALA A 45 22.50 -1.00 -2.46
CA ALA A 45 23.75 -1.13 -3.20
C ALA A 45 23.56 -1.19 -4.73
N LYS A 46 22.33 -1.33 -5.23
CA LYS A 46 21.99 -1.43 -6.66
C LYS A 46 20.89 -0.44 -7.02
N PRO A 47 21.09 0.83 -6.78
CA PRO A 47 20.06 1.83 -7.05
C PRO A 47 19.82 1.99 -8.56
N VAL A 48 18.57 2.20 -8.94
CA VAL A 48 18.21 2.60 -10.30
C VAL A 48 18.50 4.09 -10.45
N GLY A 49 19.60 4.43 -11.13
CA GLY A 49 20.11 5.81 -11.22
C GLY A 49 19.08 6.82 -11.73
N GLU A 50 18.23 6.44 -12.67
CA GLU A 50 17.16 7.30 -13.18
C GLU A 50 16.12 7.62 -12.10
N ALA A 51 15.71 6.61 -11.31
CA ALA A 51 14.78 6.82 -10.19
C ALA A 51 15.37 7.73 -9.12
N ILE A 52 16.66 7.53 -8.79
CA ILE A 52 17.36 8.40 -7.83
C ILE A 52 17.44 9.84 -8.33
N ALA A 53 17.81 10.05 -9.59
CA ALA A 53 17.87 11.41 -10.16
C ALA A 53 16.50 12.12 -10.09
N MET A 54 15.42 11.37 -10.28
CA MET A 54 14.05 11.89 -10.21
C MET A 54 13.65 12.28 -8.77
N ILE A 55 13.98 11.46 -7.76
CA ILE A 55 13.52 11.70 -6.38
C ILE A 55 14.46 12.61 -5.56
N THR A 56 15.75 12.68 -5.89
CA THR A 56 16.76 13.41 -5.09
C THR A 56 16.38 14.87 -4.84
N PRO A 57 15.88 15.67 -5.81
CA PRO A 57 15.54 17.08 -5.56
C PRO A 57 14.43 17.27 -4.53
N TYR A 58 13.50 16.30 -4.48
CA TYR A 58 12.37 16.34 -3.55
C TYR A 58 12.76 15.77 -2.18
N LYS A 59 13.57 14.70 -2.17
CA LYS A 59 14.01 14.04 -0.95
C LYS A 59 14.73 14.99 -0.01
N ALA A 60 15.69 15.76 -0.48
CA ALA A 60 16.44 16.69 0.36
C ALA A 60 15.52 17.70 1.08
N LYS A 61 14.50 18.21 0.37
CA LYS A 61 13.52 19.14 0.94
C LYS A 61 12.61 18.48 1.97
N ILE A 62 12.15 17.27 1.69
CA ILE A 62 11.30 16.48 2.60
C ILE A 62 12.08 16.12 3.84
N ASP A 63 13.28 15.58 3.69
CA ASP A 63 14.16 15.13 4.78
C ASP A 63 14.45 16.28 5.77
N SER A 64 14.68 17.50 5.28
CA SER A 64 14.93 18.66 6.14
C SER A 64 13.77 18.99 7.10
N VAL A 65 12.55 18.64 6.73
CA VAL A 65 11.36 18.83 7.56
C VAL A 65 11.09 17.59 8.42
N MET A 66 11.19 16.41 7.83
CA MET A 66 10.80 15.14 8.47
C MET A 66 11.75 14.70 9.57
N TYR A 67 13.04 14.98 9.43
CA TYR A 67 14.04 14.63 10.47
C TYR A 67 14.16 15.65 11.59
N ARG A 68 13.36 16.71 11.57
CA ARG A 68 13.35 17.69 12.67
C ARG A 68 12.83 17.04 13.94
N VAL A 69 13.64 17.03 15.00
CA VAL A 69 13.24 16.56 16.32
C VAL A 69 12.28 17.56 16.96
N VAL A 70 11.12 17.07 17.39
CA VAL A 70 10.05 17.86 18.02
C VAL A 70 9.85 17.52 19.49
N GLY A 71 10.45 16.46 19.98
CA GLY A 71 10.36 16.00 21.37
C GLY A 71 11.17 14.74 21.61
N THR A 72 10.97 14.15 22.80
CA THR A 72 11.60 12.88 23.18
C THR A 72 10.56 12.04 23.93
N ALA A 73 10.46 10.77 23.58
CA ALA A 73 9.66 9.79 24.29
C ALA A 73 10.55 9.04 25.29
N GLU A 74 10.17 9.03 26.57
CA GLU A 74 10.87 8.30 27.63
C GLU A 74 10.62 6.80 27.56
N MET A 75 9.60 6.36 26.85
CA MET A 75 9.24 4.97 26.64
C MET A 75 8.47 4.78 25.34
N THR A 76 8.46 3.54 24.85
CA THR A 76 7.63 3.17 23.70
C THR A 76 6.15 3.21 24.04
N MET A 77 5.33 3.87 23.21
CA MET A 77 3.89 4.00 23.39
C MET A 77 3.16 3.38 22.21
N ASP A 78 2.29 2.44 22.49
CA ASP A 78 1.42 1.80 21.49
C ASP A 78 -0.03 2.24 21.67
N ARG A 79 -0.83 2.04 20.63
CA ARG A 79 -2.28 2.22 20.64
C ARG A 79 -2.97 0.99 21.24
N GLY A 80 -4.10 1.17 21.88
CA GLY A 80 -4.85 0.06 22.49
C GLY A 80 -6.25 0.45 22.94
N LEU A 81 -7.06 -0.56 23.26
CA LEU A 81 -8.40 -0.42 23.78
C LEU A 81 -8.47 -1.07 25.18
N PRO A 82 -9.24 -0.50 26.12
CA PRO A 82 -10.12 0.68 26.00
C PRO A 82 -9.35 2.02 25.97
N GLU A 83 -8.10 2.04 26.44
CA GLU A 83 -7.18 3.18 26.44
C GLU A 83 -5.72 2.71 26.27
N SER A 84 -4.82 3.61 25.93
CA SER A 84 -3.40 3.35 25.84
C SER A 84 -2.59 4.64 25.97
N LEU A 85 -1.29 4.49 26.25
CA LEU A 85 -0.38 5.63 26.39
C LEU A 85 -0.41 6.54 25.17
N LEU A 86 -0.31 5.96 23.95
CA LEU A 86 -0.33 6.74 22.72
C LEU A 86 -1.67 7.41 22.46
N SER A 87 -2.77 6.70 22.68
CA SER A 87 -4.11 7.26 22.48
C SER A 87 -4.37 8.42 23.43
N ASN A 88 -3.98 8.27 24.71
CA ASN A 88 -4.11 9.31 25.72
C ASN A 88 -3.24 10.53 25.38
N LEU A 89 -1.97 10.31 25.04
CA LEU A 89 -1.07 11.39 24.61
C LEU A 89 -1.66 12.19 23.45
N VAL A 90 -2.12 11.53 22.39
CA VAL A 90 -2.67 12.22 21.20
C VAL A 90 -3.98 12.97 21.57
N ALA A 91 -4.86 12.37 22.39
CA ALA A 91 -6.08 13.04 22.84
C ALA A 91 -5.77 14.29 23.67
N ASP A 92 -4.77 14.24 24.55
CA ASP A 92 -4.34 15.37 25.38
C ASP A 92 -3.72 16.49 24.52
N LEU A 93 -2.88 16.12 23.55
CA LEU A 93 -2.30 17.09 22.60
C LEU A 93 -3.37 17.76 21.75
N LEU A 94 -4.38 17.03 21.29
CA LEU A 94 -5.52 17.59 20.55
C LEU A 94 -6.31 18.57 21.41
N LYS A 95 -6.61 18.20 22.66
CA LYS A 95 -7.29 19.07 23.63
C LYS A 95 -6.49 20.36 23.88
N GLN A 96 -5.19 20.23 24.11
CA GLN A 96 -4.30 21.37 24.34
C GLN A 96 -4.25 22.29 23.12
N SER A 97 -4.09 21.72 21.91
CA SER A 97 -4.07 22.47 20.66
C SER A 97 -5.40 23.20 20.42
N ALA A 98 -6.53 22.53 20.65
CA ALA A 98 -7.84 23.14 20.54
C ALA A 98 -7.99 24.30 21.53
N THR A 99 -7.54 24.16 22.78
CA THR A 99 -7.53 25.22 23.80
C THR A 99 -6.76 26.44 23.32
N GLN A 100 -5.58 26.23 22.75
CA GLN A 100 -4.76 27.33 22.22
C GLN A 100 -5.43 28.05 21.04
N VAL A 101 -6.00 27.32 20.09
CA VAL A 101 -6.66 27.89 18.90
C VAL A 101 -7.96 28.61 19.27
N LEU A 102 -8.73 28.08 20.19
CA LEU A 102 -10.01 28.65 20.61
C LEU A 102 -9.87 29.83 21.59
N GLY A 103 -8.71 29.99 22.22
CA GLY A 103 -8.49 30.98 23.30
C GLY A 103 -9.28 30.74 24.57
N LYS A 104 -9.85 29.54 24.72
CA LYS A 104 -10.60 29.06 25.91
C LYS A 104 -10.39 27.57 26.09
N PRO A 105 -10.51 27.06 27.33
CA PRO A 105 -10.34 25.63 27.61
C PRO A 105 -11.29 24.78 26.76
N ALA A 106 -10.74 23.73 26.12
CA ALA A 106 -11.53 22.68 25.51
C ALA A 106 -11.93 21.66 26.59
N ASP A 107 -13.17 21.20 26.55
CA ASP A 107 -13.68 20.27 27.58
C ASP A 107 -13.07 18.87 27.45
N MET A 108 -12.89 18.38 26.21
CA MET A 108 -12.32 17.06 25.95
C MET A 108 -11.52 17.00 24.65
N GLY A 109 -10.61 16.02 24.54
CA GLY A 109 -9.96 15.57 23.31
C GLY A 109 -10.38 14.13 23.01
N LEU A 110 -10.68 13.85 21.75
CA LEU A 110 -11.04 12.50 21.31
C LEU A 110 -10.16 12.09 20.14
N VAL A 111 -9.71 10.85 20.14
CA VAL A 111 -8.95 10.25 19.04
C VAL A 111 -9.59 8.91 18.64
N ASN A 112 -9.65 8.66 17.35
CA ASN A 112 -9.98 7.34 16.84
C ASN A 112 -8.73 6.45 16.90
N VAL A 113 -8.75 5.42 17.73
CA VAL A 113 -7.62 4.47 17.88
C VAL A 113 -7.24 3.83 16.54
N GLY A 114 -8.21 3.58 15.66
CA GLY A 114 -7.94 3.08 14.30
C GLY A 114 -7.25 4.08 13.39
N GLY A 115 -7.25 5.37 13.73
CA GLY A 115 -6.51 6.41 13.02
C GLY A 115 -5.03 6.48 13.40
N LEU A 116 -4.64 5.91 14.54
CA LEU A 116 -3.24 5.80 14.95
C LEU A 116 -2.60 4.61 14.24
N ARG A 117 -1.70 4.87 13.29
CA ARG A 117 -1.20 3.85 12.35
C ARG A 117 0.08 3.17 12.81
N ASN A 118 0.89 3.85 13.62
CA ASN A 118 2.19 3.37 14.04
C ASN A 118 2.38 3.55 15.55
N VAL A 119 3.42 2.93 16.09
CA VAL A 119 3.87 3.03 17.47
C VAL A 119 4.81 4.22 17.60
N LEU A 120 4.77 4.94 18.72
CA LEU A 120 5.77 5.93 19.06
C LEU A 120 6.89 5.24 19.86
N THR A 121 8.05 5.06 19.24
CA THR A 121 9.20 4.41 19.88
C THR A 121 9.89 5.32 20.88
N GLU A 122 10.49 4.73 21.91
CA GLU A 122 11.39 5.44 22.83
C GLU A 122 12.51 6.16 22.08
N GLY A 123 12.88 7.36 22.54
CA GLY A 123 13.92 8.19 21.97
C GLY A 123 13.43 9.48 21.31
N PRO A 124 14.23 10.09 20.41
CA PRO A 124 13.88 11.32 19.74
C PRO A 124 12.62 11.15 18.86
N ILE A 125 11.67 12.04 19.03
CA ILE A 125 10.47 12.12 18.19
C ILE A 125 10.73 13.11 17.07
N THR A 126 10.64 12.66 15.83
CA THR A 126 10.77 13.52 14.65
C THR A 126 9.41 13.90 14.08
N THR A 127 9.39 14.95 13.26
CA THR A 127 8.18 15.29 12.48
C THR A 127 7.71 14.10 11.65
N GLY A 128 8.62 13.31 11.07
CA GLY A 128 8.31 12.08 10.34
C GLY A 128 7.55 11.06 11.18
N ASN A 129 7.98 10.82 12.43
CA ASN A 129 7.26 9.91 13.34
C ASN A 129 5.82 10.37 13.60
N VAL A 130 5.60 11.67 13.73
CA VAL A 130 4.23 12.21 13.89
C VAL A 130 3.38 11.92 12.63
N PHE A 131 3.93 12.13 11.43
CA PHE A 131 3.24 11.80 10.18
C PHE A 131 2.99 10.30 9.99
N GLU A 132 3.86 9.43 10.51
CA GLU A 132 3.67 7.98 10.46
C GLU A 132 2.58 7.50 11.40
N ILE A 133 2.37 8.19 12.52
CA ILE A 133 1.37 7.85 13.52
C ILE A 133 -0.02 8.32 13.11
N LEU A 134 -0.14 9.51 12.53
CA LEU A 134 -1.39 10.18 12.16
C LEU A 134 -1.70 10.04 10.67
#